data_e1d1a33d94fb755591b4bb4e0be987b1
#
_entry.id   e1d1a33d94fb755591b4bb4e0be987b1
#
_cell.length_a   1.000
_cell.length_b   1.000
_cell.length_c   1.000
_cell.angle_alpha   90.00
_cell.angle_beta   90.00
_cell.angle_gamma   90.00
#
_symmetry.space_group_name_H-M   'P 1'
#
loop_
_entity.id
_entity.type
_entity.pdbx_description
1 polymer ?
#
loop_
_entity_poly.entity_id
_entity_poly.type
_entity_poly.pdbx_seq_one_letter_code
_entity_poly.pdbx_strand_id
1 'polypeptide(L)'
;MSLVDVVDLDGNPTGQTTTQKECFEKGLLKRCAWVFFVCKKRWILFQMRSKNKSLYPSHWHVTVSGHLDVWETPTEWALREVREELGLKLEVADLHFQGVFAEKKTLPNGFITNDLLSVYFVNWTDKDSNFTLQAEEVDKLQWFSFEELKQKFSGEWPENFVPYRRIFQSMISLAQEFLRK
;
A
#
# COMPACT_ATOMS: atom_id res chain seq x y z
N MET A 1 9.76 9.05 16.07
CA MET A 1 8.56 8.19 16.04
C MET A 1 7.46 9.00 15.40
N SER A 2 6.90 8.54 14.29
CA SER A 2 5.77 9.23 13.66
C SER A 2 4.50 9.07 14.51
N LEU A 3 3.74 10.15 14.62
CA LEU A 3 2.42 10.17 15.24
C LEU A 3 1.37 9.99 14.15
N VAL A 4 0.29 9.31 14.50
CA VAL A 4 -0.85 9.08 13.60
C VAL A 4 -2.14 9.52 14.29
N ASP A 5 -3.11 9.95 13.50
CA ASP A 5 -4.46 10.22 13.99
C ASP A 5 -5.23 8.92 14.23
N VAL A 6 -5.89 8.83 15.39
CA VAL A 6 -6.96 7.87 15.59
C VAL A 6 -8.23 8.43 14.95
N VAL A 7 -8.91 7.63 14.12
CA VAL A 7 -10.07 8.09 13.36
C VAL A 7 -11.34 7.31 13.74
N ASP A 8 -12.49 7.90 13.39
CA ASP A 8 -13.79 7.22 13.43
C ASP A 8 -14.01 6.36 12.18
N LEU A 9 -15.16 5.71 12.07
CA LEU A 9 -15.50 4.84 10.93
C LEU A 9 -15.64 5.58 9.60
N ASP A 10 -15.87 6.88 9.65
CA ASP A 10 -15.95 7.75 8.48
C ASP A 10 -14.57 8.29 8.07
N GLY A 11 -13.53 7.99 8.85
CA GLY A 11 -12.15 8.41 8.62
C GLY A 11 -11.82 9.81 9.15
N ASN A 12 -12.71 10.42 9.94
CA ASN A 12 -12.47 11.72 10.55
C ASN A 12 -11.60 11.56 11.80
N PRO A 13 -10.61 12.45 12.02
CA PRO A 13 -9.83 12.47 13.24
C PRO A 13 -10.71 12.63 14.49
N THR A 14 -10.51 11.77 15.49
CA THR A 14 -11.24 11.85 16.77
C THR A 14 -10.69 12.91 17.72
N GLY A 15 -9.59 13.56 17.35
CA GLY A 15 -8.81 14.44 18.23
C GLY A 15 -7.74 13.71 19.04
N GLN A 16 -7.73 12.38 19.01
CA GLN A 16 -6.68 11.57 19.63
C GLN A 16 -5.55 11.32 18.62
N THR A 17 -4.31 11.60 19.02
CA THR A 17 -3.10 11.21 18.29
C THR A 17 -2.29 10.23 19.14
N THR A 18 -1.59 9.33 18.49
CA THR A 18 -0.77 8.34 19.19
C THR A 18 0.35 7.82 18.30
N THR A 19 1.22 6.97 18.83
CA THR A 19 2.26 6.31 18.03
C THR A 19 1.67 5.17 17.21
N GLN A 20 2.26 4.89 16.07
CA GLN A 20 1.90 3.74 15.24
C GLN A 20 1.96 2.42 16.04
N LYS A 21 2.95 2.28 16.93
CA LYS A 21 3.09 1.10 17.81
C LYS A 21 1.87 0.92 18.70
N GLU A 22 1.42 1.99 19.35
CA GLU A 22 0.24 1.94 20.23
C GLU A 22 -1.03 1.64 19.46
N CYS A 23 -1.17 2.14 18.21
CA CYS A 23 -2.26 1.74 17.32
C CYS A 23 -2.29 0.22 17.09
N PHE A 24 -1.14 -0.41 16.84
CA PHE A 24 -1.06 -1.85 16.66
C PHE A 24 -1.34 -2.63 17.95
N GLU A 25 -0.86 -2.16 19.09
CA GLU A 25 -1.07 -2.81 20.39
C GLU A 25 -2.54 -2.79 20.81
N LYS A 26 -3.24 -1.68 20.55
CA LYS A 26 -4.62 -1.46 20.95
C LYS A 26 -5.64 -1.72 19.83
N GLY A 27 -5.20 -1.95 18.61
CA GLY A 27 -6.07 -2.11 17.44
C GLY A 27 -6.90 -0.87 17.14
N LEU A 28 -6.34 0.33 17.36
CA LEU A 28 -7.01 1.60 17.08
C LEU A 28 -7.12 1.82 15.57
N LEU A 29 -8.27 2.39 15.14
CA LEU A 29 -8.52 2.68 13.74
C LEU A 29 -7.69 3.89 13.30
N LYS A 30 -6.97 3.75 12.19
CA LYS A 30 -6.13 4.79 11.61
C LYS A 30 -6.23 4.81 10.10
N ARG A 31 -5.73 5.87 9.48
CA ARG A 31 -5.67 6.03 8.04
C ARG A 31 -4.37 5.48 7.49
N CYS A 32 -4.49 4.77 6.37
CA CYS A 32 -3.37 4.30 5.57
C CYS A 32 -3.63 4.65 4.11
N ALA A 33 -2.60 4.69 3.29
CA ALA A 33 -2.79 4.77 1.86
C ALA A 33 -1.88 3.78 1.13
N TRP A 34 -2.37 3.32 -0.02
CA TRP A 34 -1.69 2.39 -0.90
C TRP A 34 -1.72 2.92 -2.33
N VAL A 35 -0.57 2.89 -2.98
CA VAL A 35 -0.43 3.26 -4.38
C VAL A 35 0.01 2.03 -5.17
N PHE A 36 -0.76 1.68 -6.20
CA PHE A 36 -0.43 0.63 -7.15
C PHE A 36 -0.03 1.24 -8.48
N PHE A 37 1.14 0.94 -8.97
CA PHE A 37 1.52 1.24 -10.35
C PHE A 37 1.01 0.12 -11.24
N VAL A 38 0.18 0.49 -12.20
CA VAL A 38 -0.43 -0.45 -13.16
C VAL A 38 -0.07 -0.04 -14.58
N CYS A 39 0.04 -0.98 -15.49
CA CYS A 39 0.38 -0.66 -16.87
C CYS A 39 -0.57 -1.33 -17.85
N LYS A 40 -0.84 -0.68 -19.02
CA LYS A 40 -1.76 -1.15 -20.07
C LYS A 40 -1.46 -2.56 -20.59
N LYS A 41 -0.24 -3.06 -20.43
CA LYS A 41 0.13 -4.44 -20.73
C LYS A 41 -0.38 -5.45 -19.67
N ARG A 42 -1.26 -5.02 -18.75
CA ARG A 42 -1.88 -5.85 -17.70
C ARG A 42 -0.87 -6.36 -16.66
N TRP A 43 -0.06 -5.44 -16.14
CA TRP A 43 0.91 -5.69 -15.09
C TRP A 43 0.69 -4.76 -13.91
N ILE A 44 1.07 -5.23 -12.72
CA ILE A 44 1.12 -4.45 -11.48
C ILE A 44 2.54 -4.51 -10.94
N LEU A 45 3.05 -3.36 -10.50
CA LEU A 45 4.35 -3.26 -9.83
C LEU A 45 4.19 -3.57 -8.35
N PHE A 46 5.00 -4.48 -7.85
CA PHE A 46 5.12 -4.78 -6.42
C PHE A 46 6.50 -4.39 -5.93
N GLN A 47 6.58 -3.97 -4.66
CA GLN A 47 7.85 -3.80 -3.96
C GLN A 47 8.15 -5.03 -3.09
N MET A 48 9.43 -5.38 -3.00
CA MET A 48 9.96 -6.23 -1.95
C MET A 48 10.32 -5.33 -0.77
N ARG A 49 9.68 -5.54 0.37
CA ARG A 49 9.96 -4.79 1.60
C ARG A 49 11.40 -5.03 2.05
N SER A 50 12.07 -3.97 2.50
CA SER A 50 13.43 -4.10 3.05
C SER A 50 13.48 -5.16 4.16
N LYS A 51 14.59 -5.88 4.24
CA LYS A 51 14.88 -6.83 5.32
C LYS A 51 14.90 -6.20 6.72
N ASN A 52 15.01 -4.87 6.79
CA ASN A 52 15.04 -4.11 8.03
C ASN A 52 13.65 -3.73 8.56
N LYS A 53 12.59 -4.02 7.81
CA LYS A 53 11.22 -3.72 8.24
C LYS A 53 10.78 -4.64 9.39
N SER A 54 10.15 -4.07 10.41
CA SER A 54 9.65 -4.81 11.57
C SER A 54 8.49 -5.76 11.28
N LEU A 55 7.68 -5.41 10.27
CA LEU A 55 6.55 -6.24 9.82
C LEU A 55 6.80 -6.73 8.40
N TYR A 56 6.71 -8.04 8.20
CA TYR A 56 6.87 -8.69 6.91
C TYR A 56 8.15 -8.28 6.15
N PRO A 57 9.36 -8.38 6.77
CA PRO A 57 10.61 -8.14 6.04
C PRO A 57 10.73 -9.11 4.86
N SER A 58 11.30 -8.64 3.76
CA SER A 58 11.52 -9.46 2.54
C SER A 58 10.25 -10.08 1.95
N HIS A 59 9.08 -9.45 2.13
CA HIS A 59 7.83 -9.87 1.51
C HIS A 59 7.41 -8.90 0.41
N TRP A 60 6.76 -9.43 -0.61
CA TRP A 60 6.11 -8.64 -1.65
C TRP A 60 4.90 -7.89 -1.10
N HIS A 61 4.84 -6.61 -1.38
CA HIS A 61 3.74 -5.72 -1.02
C HIS A 61 3.36 -4.84 -2.21
N VAL A 62 2.26 -4.09 -2.08
CA VAL A 62 1.87 -3.06 -3.06
C VAL A 62 3.03 -2.10 -3.33
N THR A 63 3.00 -1.41 -4.46
CA THR A 63 4.11 -0.56 -4.93
C THR A 63 4.58 0.43 -3.86
N VAL A 64 3.66 1.16 -3.21
CA VAL A 64 3.94 2.04 -2.06
C VAL A 64 2.84 1.89 -1.02
N SER A 65 3.18 1.79 0.25
CA SER A 65 2.20 1.60 1.34
C SER A 65 2.68 2.16 2.67
N GLY A 66 1.79 2.82 3.39
CA GLY A 66 2.12 3.30 4.74
C GLY A 66 0.96 3.99 5.44
N HIS A 67 1.27 4.51 6.61
CA HIS A 67 0.33 5.21 7.48
C HIS A 67 0.48 6.71 7.27
N LEU A 68 -0.65 7.41 7.29
CA LEU A 68 -0.64 8.87 7.20
C LEU A 68 -0.11 9.45 8.52
N ASP A 69 0.72 10.46 8.41
CA ASP A 69 1.10 11.31 9.54
C ASP A 69 -0.10 12.16 9.99
N VAL A 70 0.00 12.76 11.19
CA VAL A 70 -1.03 13.65 11.74
C VAL A 70 -1.29 14.81 10.76
N TRP A 71 -2.57 15.07 10.45
CA TRP A 71 -3.06 16.11 9.52
C TRP A 71 -2.72 15.88 8.03
N GLU A 72 -2.02 14.83 7.68
CA GLU A 72 -1.73 14.51 6.29
C GLU A 72 -2.98 13.98 5.56
N THR A 73 -3.22 14.44 4.35
CA THR A 73 -4.24 13.86 3.48
C THR A 73 -3.69 12.64 2.74
N PRO A 74 -4.55 11.67 2.34
CA PRO A 74 -4.10 10.51 1.58
C PRO A 74 -3.37 10.85 0.27
N THR A 75 -3.77 11.94 -0.38
CA THR A 75 -3.14 12.40 -1.63
C THR A 75 -1.75 12.99 -1.39
N GLU A 76 -1.60 13.83 -0.36
CA GLU A 76 -0.29 14.39 0.02
C GLU A 76 0.67 13.27 0.41
N TRP A 77 0.20 12.33 1.22
CA TRP A 77 0.94 11.13 1.59
C TRP A 77 1.42 10.37 0.35
N ALA A 78 0.52 10.07 -0.59
CA ALA A 78 0.85 9.29 -1.78
C ALA A 78 1.94 9.95 -2.64
N LEU A 79 1.86 11.27 -2.84
CA LEU A 79 2.86 12.03 -3.58
C LEU A 79 4.22 12.06 -2.87
N ARG A 80 4.22 12.22 -1.54
CA ARG A 80 5.43 12.25 -0.73
C ARG A 80 6.14 10.90 -0.73
N GLU A 81 5.43 9.83 -0.39
CA GLU A 81 6.01 8.49 -0.29
C GLU A 81 6.49 7.94 -1.64
N VAL A 82 5.75 8.18 -2.73
CA VAL A 82 6.23 7.79 -4.07
C VAL A 82 7.55 8.50 -4.39
N ARG A 83 7.70 9.76 -4.00
CA ARG A 83 8.96 10.49 -4.19
C ARG A 83 10.08 9.95 -3.29
N GLU A 84 9.77 9.64 -2.03
CA GLU A 84 10.76 9.16 -1.04
C GLU A 84 11.19 7.73 -1.32
N GLU A 85 10.24 6.80 -1.50
CA GLU A 85 10.55 5.38 -1.68
C GLU A 85 11.06 5.03 -3.10
N LEU A 86 10.56 5.74 -4.14
CA LEU A 86 10.84 5.40 -5.55
C LEU A 86 11.63 6.47 -6.32
N GLY A 87 11.85 7.64 -5.75
CA GLY A 87 12.53 8.75 -6.41
C GLY A 87 11.72 9.40 -7.54
N LEU A 88 10.41 9.16 -7.63
CA LEU A 88 9.55 9.68 -8.68
C LEU A 88 8.77 10.91 -8.23
N LYS A 89 8.70 11.91 -9.09
CA LYS A 89 7.83 13.06 -8.88
C LYS A 89 6.53 12.86 -9.66
N LEU A 90 5.43 12.65 -8.96
CA LEU A 90 4.08 12.62 -9.50
C LEU A 90 3.35 13.92 -9.21
N GLU A 91 2.35 14.22 -10.03
CA GLU A 91 1.38 15.28 -9.78
C GLU A 91 0.04 14.67 -9.34
N VAL A 92 -0.85 15.47 -8.75
CA VAL A 92 -2.17 15.00 -8.27
C VAL A 92 -2.97 14.31 -9.39
N ALA A 93 -2.84 14.79 -10.63
CA ALA A 93 -3.52 14.22 -11.78
C ALA A 93 -3.07 12.80 -12.16
N ASP A 94 -1.89 12.37 -11.70
CA ASP A 94 -1.38 11.01 -11.92
C ASP A 94 -1.99 9.98 -10.96
N LEU A 95 -2.58 10.46 -9.84
CA LEU A 95 -3.19 9.63 -8.83
C LEU A 95 -4.67 9.39 -9.11
N HIS A 96 -5.04 8.18 -9.45
CA HIS A 96 -6.43 7.80 -9.70
C HIS A 96 -7.02 7.08 -8.49
N PHE A 97 -7.81 7.80 -7.69
CA PHE A 97 -8.45 7.27 -6.50
C PHE A 97 -9.43 6.13 -6.82
N GLN A 98 -9.32 5.01 -6.11
CA GLN A 98 -10.13 3.80 -6.32
C GLN A 98 -11.13 3.56 -5.19
N GLY A 99 -11.00 4.22 -4.07
CA GLY A 99 -11.90 4.07 -2.92
C GLY A 99 -11.15 3.90 -1.60
N VAL A 100 -11.94 3.79 -0.52
CA VAL A 100 -11.45 3.47 0.82
C VAL A 100 -11.89 2.05 1.19
N PHE A 101 -10.95 1.26 1.67
CA PHE A 101 -11.16 -0.14 2.05
C PHE A 101 -10.83 -0.31 3.54
N ALA A 102 -11.77 -0.86 4.30
CA ALA A 102 -11.52 -1.20 5.70
C ALA A 102 -10.82 -2.56 5.79
N GLU A 103 -9.73 -2.61 6.53
CA GLU A 103 -9.00 -3.86 6.80
C GLU A 103 -8.66 -3.96 8.29
N LYS A 104 -9.07 -5.07 8.90
CA LYS A 104 -8.71 -5.39 10.28
C LYS A 104 -8.17 -6.79 10.38
N LYS A 105 -6.99 -6.93 11.00
CA LYS A 105 -6.30 -8.21 11.11
C LYS A 105 -5.46 -8.30 12.37
N THR A 106 -5.50 -9.45 13.04
CA THR A 106 -4.52 -9.78 14.08
C THR A 106 -3.30 -10.43 13.44
N LEU A 107 -2.13 -9.90 13.76
CA LEU A 107 -0.83 -10.39 13.29
C LEU A 107 -0.32 -11.53 14.17
N PRO A 108 0.64 -12.35 13.68
CA PRO A 108 1.19 -13.46 14.46
C PRO A 108 1.82 -13.06 15.80
N ASN A 109 2.32 -11.83 15.90
CA ASN A 109 2.91 -11.27 17.13
C ASN A 109 1.86 -10.67 18.11
N GLY A 110 0.57 -10.85 17.83
CA GLY A 110 -0.54 -10.34 18.63
C GLY A 110 -0.92 -8.89 18.33
N PHE A 111 -0.20 -8.18 17.49
CA PHE A 111 -0.56 -6.83 17.04
C PHE A 111 -1.82 -6.86 16.17
N ILE A 112 -2.58 -5.78 16.19
CA ILE A 112 -3.80 -5.63 15.39
C ILE A 112 -3.62 -4.47 14.41
N THR A 113 -3.65 -4.77 13.12
CA THR A 113 -3.88 -3.75 12.10
C THR A 113 -5.38 -3.44 12.06
N ASN A 114 -5.73 -2.16 12.04
CA ASN A 114 -7.12 -1.70 11.89
C ASN A 114 -7.06 -0.39 11.09
N ASP A 115 -7.27 -0.53 9.79
CA ASP A 115 -6.88 0.48 8.82
C ASP A 115 -8.05 0.85 7.89
N LEU A 116 -8.21 2.16 7.64
CA LEU A 116 -8.93 2.68 6.48
C LEU A 116 -7.91 2.96 5.38
N LEU A 117 -7.92 2.14 4.35
CA LEU A 117 -6.95 2.16 3.25
C LEU A 117 -7.48 2.99 2.09
N SER A 118 -6.94 4.20 1.89
CA SER A 118 -7.15 4.97 0.67
C SER A 118 -6.30 4.40 -0.46
N VAL A 119 -6.92 3.91 -1.52
CA VAL A 119 -6.22 3.23 -2.62
C VAL A 119 -6.17 4.11 -3.85
N TYR A 120 -4.98 4.21 -4.44
CA TYR A 120 -4.72 4.92 -5.69
C TYR A 120 -4.09 4.00 -6.73
N PHE A 121 -4.44 4.22 -8.00
CA PHE A 121 -3.70 3.70 -9.14
C PHE A 121 -2.91 4.81 -9.82
N VAL A 122 -1.73 4.45 -10.31
CA VAL A 122 -0.92 5.25 -11.23
C VAL A 122 -0.80 4.47 -12.53
N ASN A 123 -1.26 5.06 -13.64
CA ASN A 123 -1.12 4.43 -14.96
C ASN A 123 0.31 4.66 -15.45
N TRP A 124 1.16 3.64 -15.30
CA TRP A 124 2.57 3.72 -15.65
C TRP A 124 2.83 3.13 -17.03
N THR A 125 3.32 3.94 -17.95
CA THR A 125 3.54 3.53 -19.33
C THR A 125 4.94 3.00 -19.61
N ASP A 126 5.91 3.42 -18.81
CA ASP A 126 7.32 3.07 -18.98
C ASP A 126 7.75 2.01 -17.93
N LYS A 127 7.87 0.75 -18.38
CA LYS A 127 8.31 -0.36 -17.52
C LYS A 127 9.81 -0.32 -17.20
N ASP A 128 10.57 0.37 -18.02
CA ASP A 128 12.03 0.40 -17.92
C ASP A 128 12.52 1.65 -17.17
N SER A 129 11.61 2.34 -16.47
CA SER A 129 11.94 3.52 -15.67
C SER A 129 12.97 3.21 -14.60
N ASN A 130 13.96 4.08 -14.51
CA ASN A 130 14.93 4.03 -13.44
C ASN A 130 14.31 4.57 -12.14
N PHE A 131 13.93 3.67 -11.24
CA PHE A 131 13.53 4.01 -9.89
C PHE A 131 14.78 4.24 -9.01
N THR A 132 14.72 5.23 -8.14
CA THR A 132 15.72 5.44 -7.10
C THR A 132 15.13 4.97 -5.78
N LEU A 133 15.50 3.75 -5.36
CA LEU A 133 14.87 3.12 -4.19
C LEU A 133 15.49 3.62 -2.88
N GLN A 134 14.62 3.90 -1.91
CA GLN A 134 15.03 4.11 -0.52
C GLN A 134 15.31 2.75 0.13
N ALA A 135 16.58 2.39 0.26
CA ALA A 135 17.02 1.05 0.68
C ALA A 135 16.52 0.62 2.07
N GLU A 136 16.20 1.57 2.95
CA GLU A 136 15.63 1.32 4.26
C GLU A 136 14.19 0.79 4.18
N GLU A 137 13.46 1.15 3.10
CA GLU A 137 12.06 0.82 2.90
C GLU A 137 11.86 -0.27 1.84
N VAL A 138 12.56 -0.17 0.71
CA VAL A 138 12.35 -1.00 -0.49
C VAL A 138 13.65 -1.67 -0.91
N ASP A 139 13.65 -3.01 -0.96
CA ASP A 139 14.78 -3.80 -1.42
C ASP A 139 14.84 -3.87 -2.96
N LYS A 140 13.70 -4.14 -3.58
CA LYS A 140 13.56 -4.20 -5.06
C LYS A 140 12.12 -4.06 -5.51
N LEU A 141 11.95 -3.82 -6.82
CA LEU A 141 10.66 -3.78 -7.51
C LEU A 141 10.56 -4.92 -8.52
N GLN A 142 9.33 -5.40 -8.74
CA GLN A 142 9.05 -6.39 -9.77
C GLN A 142 7.64 -6.18 -10.34
N TRP A 143 7.55 -6.23 -11.66
CA TRP A 143 6.29 -6.29 -12.37
C TRP A 143 5.77 -7.73 -12.39
N PHE A 144 4.52 -7.92 -11.98
CA PHE A 144 3.80 -9.18 -12.10
C PHE A 144 2.63 -9.00 -13.05
N SER A 145 2.43 -9.96 -13.95
CA SER A 145 1.25 -9.96 -14.80
C SER A 145 -0.02 -10.28 -13.99
N PHE A 146 -1.17 -9.82 -14.47
CA PHE A 146 -2.45 -10.18 -13.83
C PHE A 146 -2.67 -11.69 -13.79
N GLU A 147 -2.25 -12.40 -14.82
CA GLU A 147 -2.36 -13.86 -14.92
C GLU A 147 -1.50 -14.54 -13.85
N GLU A 148 -0.23 -14.12 -13.70
CA GLU A 148 0.65 -14.63 -12.63
C GLU A 148 0.08 -14.38 -11.24
N LEU A 149 -0.42 -13.16 -10.98
CA LEU A 149 -1.02 -12.82 -9.68
C LEU A 149 -2.29 -13.63 -9.41
N LYS A 150 -3.16 -13.80 -10.40
CA LYS A 150 -4.36 -14.64 -10.27
C LYS A 150 -3.99 -16.09 -9.95
N GLN A 151 -3.02 -16.64 -10.66
CA GLN A 151 -2.54 -18.00 -10.41
C GLN A 151 -1.93 -18.13 -9.01
N LYS A 152 -1.06 -17.19 -8.61
CA LYS A 152 -0.44 -17.17 -7.27
C LYS A 152 -1.48 -17.08 -6.15
N PHE A 153 -2.55 -16.32 -6.35
CA PHE A 153 -3.56 -16.05 -5.33
C PHE A 153 -4.78 -16.98 -5.38
N SER A 154 -4.82 -17.96 -6.29
CA SER A 154 -5.94 -18.92 -6.41
C SER A 154 -5.88 -20.07 -5.41
N GLY A 155 -4.67 -20.49 -5.00
CA GLY A 155 -4.43 -21.60 -4.08
C GLY A 155 -4.10 -21.14 -2.65
N GLU A 156 -3.15 -21.79 -2.02
CA GLU A 156 -2.57 -21.33 -0.76
C GLU A 156 -1.93 -19.95 -0.96
N TRP A 157 -1.98 -19.13 0.11
CA TRP A 157 -1.37 -17.80 0.02
C TRP A 157 0.15 -17.93 -0.06
N PRO A 158 0.82 -17.25 -1.03
CA PRO A 158 2.26 -17.36 -1.14
C PRO A 158 2.94 -16.80 0.11
N GLU A 159 3.85 -17.57 0.71
CA GLU A 159 4.55 -17.22 1.95
C GLU A 159 5.33 -15.90 1.85
N ASN A 160 5.80 -15.58 0.64
CA ASN A 160 6.59 -14.38 0.37
C ASN A 160 5.76 -13.15 -0.03
N PHE A 161 4.43 -13.19 0.15
CA PHE A 161 3.56 -12.02 0.01
C PHE A 161 2.95 -11.63 1.35
N VAL A 162 2.82 -10.33 1.61
CA VAL A 162 2.06 -9.88 2.78
C VAL A 162 0.62 -10.40 2.71
N PRO A 163 0.04 -10.89 3.82
CA PRO A 163 -1.19 -11.69 3.77
C PRO A 163 -2.47 -10.85 3.68
N TYR A 164 -2.59 -10.02 2.65
CA TYR A 164 -3.76 -9.19 2.33
C TYR A 164 -4.54 -9.73 1.11
N ARG A 165 -4.83 -11.05 1.12
CA ARG A 165 -5.46 -11.78 0.02
C ARG A 165 -6.66 -11.04 -0.60
N ARG A 166 -7.63 -10.67 0.23
CA ARG A 166 -8.87 -10.04 -0.23
C ARG A 166 -8.61 -8.75 -1.00
N ILE A 167 -7.78 -7.88 -0.44
CA ILE A 167 -7.48 -6.59 -1.04
C ILE A 167 -6.70 -6.79 -2.35
N PHE A 168 -5.67 -7.63 -2.38
CA PHE A 168 -4.90 -7.87 -3.60
C PHE A 168 -5.76 -8.45 -4.73
N GLN A 169 -6.65 -9.40 -4.44
CA GLN A 169 -7.58 -9.93 -5.43
C GLN A 169 -8.55 -8.87 -5.95
N SER A 170 -9.09 -8.01 -5.07
CA SER A 170 -9.94 -6.89 -5.46
C SER A 170 -9.17 -5.88 -6.32
N MET A 171 -7.93 -5.56 -5.96
CA MET A 171 -7.11 -4.60 -6.72
C MET A 171 -6.77 -5.10 -8.13
N ILE A 172 -6.54 -6.40 -8.32
CA ILE A 172 -6.34 -6.98 -9.67
C ILE A 172 -7.59 -6.77 -10.53
N SER A 173 -8.77 -6.99 -9.97
CA SER A 173 -10.04 -6.79 -10.69
C SER A 173 -10.27 -5.32 -11.03
N LEU A 174 -10.09 -4.43 -10.07
CA LEU A 174 -10.22 -2.97 -10.27
C LEU A 174 -9.19 -2.45 -11.28
N ALA A 175 -7.94 -2.93 -11.23
CA ALA A 175 -6.91 -2.55 -12.19
C ALA A 175 -7.27 -3.00 -13.63
N GLN A 176 -7.92 -4.15 -13.78
CA GLN A 176 -8.41 -4.60 -15.08
C GLN A 176 -9.52 -3.69 -15.63
N GLU A 177 -10.41 -3.20 -14.78
CA GLU A 177 -11.46 -2.26 -15.16
C GLU A 177 -10.89 -0.88 -15.47
N PHE A 178 -9.97 -0.39 -14.63
CA PHE A 178 -9.30 0.88 -14.81
C PHE A 178 -8.56 0.98 -16.15
N LEU A 179 -7.85 -0.06 -16.55
CA LEU A 179 -7.05 -0.07 -17.79
C LEU A 179 -7.90 -0.30 -19.07
N ARG A 180 -9.20 -0.54 -18.95
CA ARG A 180 -10.13 -0.64 -20.11
C ARG A 180 -10.65 0.72 -20.56
N LYS A 181 -10.59 1.70 -19.68
CA LYS A 181 -11.04 3.10 -19.94
C LYS A 181 -9.94 3.88 -20.66
#